data_fedf7d34de088a0aff59ccbee4adb3be
#
_entry.id   fedf7d34de088a0aff59ccbee4adb3be
#
_cell.length_a   1.000
_cell.length_b   1.000
_cell.length_c   1.000
_cell.angle_alpha   90.00
_cell.angle_beta   90.00
_cell.angle_gamma   90.00
#
_symmetry.space_group_name_H-M   'P 1'
#
loop_
_entity.id
_entity.type
_entity.pdbx_description
1 polymer ?
#
loop_
_entity_poly.entity_id
_entity_poly.type
_entity_poly.pdbx_seq_one_letter_code
_entity_poly.pdbx_strand_id
1 'polypeptide(L)'
;MKLRMLDKLLGRLGQTGAVRRLPREVTGRGLPRLLPVHSAVGFVAAILLCLMGCQKRPAAFEYRSTPVEGWEPGDTLHFHLDTLRTAGQFRLELGVRTATAFPYPYQSLWIVARQHFHQPESVCTDTIEIQLADRRGDTSGRGITLHQFTHYWKTIRLSQGQSADIHLNHLMRSEMLPGVESVGLRIEEE
;
A
#
# COMPACT_ATOMS: atom_id res chain seq x y z
N MET A 1 32.68 -30.57 -27.90
CA MET A 1 33.87 -29.70 -27.80
C MET A 1 33.59 -28.82 -26.56
N LYS A 2 34.05 -29.03 -25.37
CA LYS A 2 35.39 -29.37 -24.90
C LYS A 2 35.36 -29.76 -23.43
N LEU A 3 35.57 -30.98 -23.17
CA LEU A 3 36.14 -31.55 -21.98
C LEU A 3 37.64 -31.21 -21.97
N ARG A 4 38.12 -30.27 -21.19
CA ARG A 4 39.55 -30.00 -20.93
C ARG A 4 39.77 -28.84 -19.98
N MET A 5 39.28 -28.94 -18.75
CA MET A 5 39.70 -28.04 -17.69
C MET A 5 39.60 -28.65 -16.26
N LEU A 6 39.56 -29.96 -16.15
CA LEU A 6 39.49 -30.66 -14.85
C LEU A 6 40.77 -31.42 -14.45
N ASP A 7 41.84 -31.27 -15.24
CA ASP A 7 43.07 -32.08 -15.05
C ASP A 7 44.26 -31.29 -14.44
N LYS A 8 44.02 -30.12 -13.85
CA LYS A 8 45.12 -29.31 -13.27
C LYS A 8 45.09 -29.15 -11.75
N LEU A 9 44.19 -29.82 -11.03
CA LEU A 9 44.09 -29.67 -9.57
C LEU A 9 44.38 -30.95 -8.75
N LEU A 10 44.85 -32.02 -9.38
CA LEU A 10 45.21 -33.28 -8.70
C LEU A 10 46.69 -33.65 -8.79
N GLY A 11 47.57 -32.71 -8.58
CA GLY A 11 48.99 -33.00 -8.65
C GLY A 11 49.84 -32.28 -7.60
N ARG A 12 49.60 -32.47 -6.34
CA ARG A 12 50.58 -32.23 -5.28
C ARG A 12 50.12 -32.79 -3.93
N LEU A 13 50.14 -34.09 -3.84
CA LEU A 13 50.25 -34.81 -2.57
C LEU A 13 51.63 -35.52 -2.60
N GLY A 14 52.52 -35.12 -1.76
CA GLY A 14 53.80 -35.86 -1.56
C GLY A 14 54.69 -35.20 -0.55
N GLN A 15 54.71 -35.80 0.64
CA GLN A 15 55.87 -35.87 1.56
C GLN A 15 56.31 -34.59 2.28
N THR A 16 56.59 -34.54 3.54
CA THR A 16 57.23 -35.44 4.51
C THR A 16 57.05 -34.86 5.92
N GLY A 17 56.77 -35.65 6.88
CA GLY A 17 57.24 -35.94 8.17
C GLY A 17 57.97 -34.89 9.02
N ALA A 18 57.34 -34.52 10.14
CA ALA A 18 58.06 -34.20 11.37
C ALA A 18 57.11 -34.33 12.56
N VAL A 19 57.31 -35.39 13.31
CA VAL A 19 56.78 -35.58 14.66
C VAL A 19 57.33 -34.50 15.56
N ARG A 20 56.45 -33.62 16.09
CA ARG A 20 56.79 -32.76 17.24
C ARG A 20 55.65 -32.72 18.25
N ARG A 21 56.01 -33.33 19.36
CA ARG A 21 55.49 -33.36 20.73
C ARG A 21 54.39 -32.31 21.03
N LEU A 22 53.33 -32.82 21.61
CA LEU A 22 52.32 -32.07 22.33
C LEU A 22 52.90 -31.36 23.55
N PRO A 23 52.51 -30.12 23.83
CA PRO A 23 52.49 -29.61 25.19
C PRO A 23 51.07 -29.71 25.76
N ARG A 24 51.02 -30.18 26.93
CA ARG A 24 50.04 -30.33 27.97
C ARG A 24 49.02 -29.21 28.03
N GLU A 25 47.77 -29.66 28.20
CA GLU A 25 46.67 -29.06 28.97
C GLU A 25 46.88 -27.67 29.52
N VAL A 26 46.04 -26.73 29.07
CA VAL A 26 45.51 -25.67 29.91
C VAL A 26 44.00 -25.79 29.88
N THR A 27 43.47 -26.44 30.90
CA THR A 27 42.10 -26.41 31.33
C THR A 27 41.71 -24.94 31.63
N GLY A 28 41.25 -24.23 30.64
CA GLY A 28 40.57 -22.94 30.80
C GLY A 28 39.09 -23.14 30.49
N ARG A 29 38.31 -23.62 31.47
CA ARG A 29 36.89 -23.49 31.46
C ARG A 29 36.54 -22.00 31.45
N GLY A 30 36.49 -21.42 30.26
CA GLY A 30 35.81 -20.16 30.07
C GLY A 30 34.32 -20.39 30.29
N LEU A 31 33.80 -19.99 31.47
CA LEU A 31 32.39 -19.84 31.68
C LEU A 31 31.80 -18.99 30.54
N PRO A 32 30.68 -19.37 29.96
CA PRO A 32 29.97 -18.48 29.05
C PRO A 32 29.67 -17.20 29.86
N ARG A 33 30.19 -16.08 29.37
CA ARG A 33 29.82 -14.76 29.90
C ARG A 33 28.31 -14.65 29.73
N LEU A 34 27.57 -14.88 30.79
CA LEU A 34 26.16 -14.54 30.91
C LEU A 34 26.09 -13.04 30.60
N LEU A 35 25.58 -12.72 29.43
CA LEU A 35 25.21 -11.35 29.09
C LEU A 35 24.36 -10.81 30.25
N PRO A 36 24.65 -9.61 30.76
CA PRO A 36 23.92 -9.11 31.91
C PRO A 36 22.44 -9.06 31.55
N VAL A 37 21.61 -9.70 32.34
CA VAL A 37 20.14 -9.83 32.14
C VAL A 37 19.51 -8.46 31.86
N HIS A 38 20.11 -7.38 32.39
CA HIS A 38 19.70 -6.01 32.18
C HIS A 38 19.82 -5.54 30.73
N SER A 39 20.79 -6.05 29.93
CA SER A 39 20.91 -5.68 28.51
C SER A 39 19.86 -6.39 27.66
N ALA A 40 19.51 -7.65 28.01
CA ALA A 40 18.44 -8.39 27.32
C ALA A 40 17.07 -7.76 27.58
N VAL A 41 16.79 -7.35 28.81
CA VAL A 41 15.54 -6.64 29.17
C VAL A 41 15.43 -5.30 28.44
N GLY A 42 16.54 -4.54 28.37
CA GLY A 42 16.59 -3.27 27.61
C GLY A 42 16.32 -3.47 26.12
N PHE A 43 16.86 -4.54 25.54
CA PHE A 43 16.66 -4.85 24.12
C PHE A 43 15.22 -5.28 23.82
N VAL A 44 14.61 -6.10 24.68
CA VAL A 44 13.21 -6.51 24.57
C VAL A 44 12.27 -5.31 24.76
N ALA A 45 12.54 -4.44 25.71
CA ALA A 45 11.77 -3.21 25.90
C ALA A 45 11.87 -2.26 24.71
N ALA A 46 13.04 -2.12 24.08
CA ALA A 46 13.23 -1.32 22.87
C ALA A 46 12.47 -1.90 21.68
N ILE A 47 12.46 -3.23 21.50
CA ILE A 47 11.67 -3.91 20.45
C ILE A 47 10.17 -3.70 20.69
N LEU A 48 9.70 -3.83 21.93
CA LEU A 48 8.29 -3.61 22.29
C LEU A 48 7.86 -2.16 22.04
N LEU A 49 8.71 -1.19 22.32
CA LEU A 49 8.48 0.23 22.01
C LEU A 49 8.43 0.52 20.50
N CYS A 50 9.27 -0.15 19.70
CA CYS A 50 9.23 -0.05 18.24
C CYS A 50 7.96 -0.66 17.61
N LEU A 51 7.34 -1.66 18.27
CA LEU A 51 6.10 -2.28 17.82
C LEU A 51 4.84 -1.46 18.16
N MET A 52 4.95 -0.46 19.03
CA MET A 52 3.86 0.48 19.36
C MET A 52 3.75 1.66 18.38
N GLY A 53 4.31 1.55 17.17
CA GLY A 53 4.06 2.51 16.10
C GLY A 53 2.57 2.56 15.79
N CYS A 54 1.84 3.49 16.41
CA CYS A 54 0.45 3.79 16.08
C CYS A 54 0.38 4.29 14.64
N GLN A 55 0.06 3.43 13.68
CA GLN A 55 -0.41 3.88 12.38
C GLN A 55 -1.78 4.53 12.61
N LYS A 56 -1.89 5.83 12.31
CA LYS A 56 -3.19 6.50 12.25
C LYS A 56 -4.08 5.72 11.28
N ARG A 57 -5.20 5.21 11.76
CA ARG A 57 -6.18 4.56 10.90
C ARG A 57 -6.93 5.65 10.13
N PRO A 58 -7.17 5.47 8.82
CA PRO A 58 -8.02 6.39 8.08
C PRO A 58 -9.41 6.44 8.71
N ALA A 59 -10.05 7.59 8.67
CA ALA A 59 -11.42 7.77 9.15
C ALA A 59 -12.41 6.97 8.28
N ALA A 60 -12.14 6.86 6.97
CA ALA A 60 -12.82 5.95 6.07
C ALA A 60 -11.83 5.43 5.02
N PHE A 61 -11.94 4.15 4.68
CA PHE A 61 -11.20 3.53 3.59
C PHE A 61 -11.99 2.36 3.03
N GLU A 62 -12.58 2.54 1.87
CA GLU A 62 -13.42 1.54 1.24
C GLU A 62 -13.28 1.58 -0.28
N TYR A 63 -13.46 0.41 -0.93
CA TYR A 63 -13.61 0.28 -2.37
C TYR A 63 -14.98 -0.29 -2.69
N ARG A 64 -15.64 0.26 -3.71
CA ARG A 64 -16.88 -0.23 -4.30
C ARG A 64 -16.61 -0.73 -5.70
N SER A 65 -17.02 -1.96 -5.98
CA SER A 65 -16.92 -2.54 -7.33
C SER A 65 -17.98 -1.94 -8.24
N THR A 66 -17.59 -1.75 -9.49
CA THR A 66 -18.51 -1.42 -10.58
C THR A 66 -19.07 -2.72 -11.19
N PRO A 67 -20.19 -2.67 -11.92
CA PRO A 67 -20.69 -3.83 -12.65
C PRO A 67 -19.66 -4.37 -13.66
N VAL A 68 -19.64 -5.71 -13.83
CA VAL A 68 -18.69 -6.39 -14.73
C VAL A 68 -18.90 -6.02 -16.20
N GLU A 69 -20.16 -5.77 -16.58
CA GLU A 69 -20.57 -5.36 -17.92
C GLU A 69 -20.08 -3.96 -18.27
N GLY A 70 -19.79 -3.14 -17.28
CA GLY A 70 -19.38 -1.74 -17.36
C GLY A 70 -20.10 -0.89 -16.35
N TRP A 71 -19.55 0.26 -16.04
CA TRP A 71 -20.12 1.23 -15.12
C TRP A 71 -21.02 2.19 -15.89
N GLU A 72 -22.32 2.22 -15.55
CA GLU A 72 -23.29 3.14 -16.15
C GLU A 72 -23.32 4.50 -15.42
N PRO A 73 -23.69 5.61 -16.09
CA PRO A 73 -23.82 6.92 -15.44
C PRO A 73 -24.83 6.94 -14.28
N GLY A 74 -25.82 6.04 -14.33
CA GLY A 74 -26.83 5.86 -13.29
C GLY A 74 -26.36 5.06 -12.08
N ASP A 75 -25.31 4.26 -12.22
CA ASP A 75 -24.77 3.43 -11.16
C ASP A 75 -23.99 4.28 -10.15
N THR A 76 -24.63 4.57 -9.06
CA THR A 76 -24.04 5.41 -8.00
C THR A 76 -23.27 4.55 -7.01
N LEU A 77 -22.01 4.88 -6.81
CA LEU A 77 -21.18 4.27 -5.76
C LEU A 77 -21.35 5.06 -4.46
N HIS A 78 -21.80 4.38 -3.42
CA HIS A 78 -22.12 4.97 -2.13
C HIS A 78 -21.01 4.72 -1.12
N PHE A 79 -20.55 5.76 -0.47
CA PHE A 79 -19.56 5.72 0.61
C PHE A 79 -20.10 6.45 1.83
N HIS A 80 -19.77 5.95 3.00
CA HIS A 80 -20.19 6.54 4.27
C HIS A 80 -18.97 6.89 5.11
N LEU A 81 -18.95 8.10 5.66
CA LEU A 81 -18.02 8.51 6.70
C LEU A 81 -18.77 8.47 8.04
N ASP A 82 -18.34 7.58 8.91
CA ASP A 82 -18.87 7.47 10.27
C ASP A 82 -18.69 8.78 11.05
N THR A 83 -19.49 8.94 12.09
CA THR A 83 -19.43 10.10 12.98
C THR A 83 -18.03 10.29 13.56
N LEU A 84 -17.42 11.43 13.25
CA LEU A 84 -16.06 11.76 13.66
C LEU A 84 -15.98 11.99 15.18
N ARG A 85 -14.96 11.40 15.79
CA ARG A 85 -14.69 11.57 17.24
C ARG A 85 -13.94 12.85 17.56
N THR A 86 -13.18 13.38 16.58
CA THR A 86 -12.34 14.57 16.71
C THR A 86 -12.57 15.50 15.54
N ALA A 87 -12.47 16.80 15.77
CA ALA A 87 -12.42 17.78 14.71
C ALA A 87 -11.00 17.86 14.15
N GLY A 88 -10.85 18.08 12.84
CA GLY A 88 -9.52 18.17 12.21
C GLY A 88 -9.56 18.57 10.75
N GLN A 89 -8.38 18.56 10.13
CA GLN A 89 -8.25 18.60 8.68
C GLN A 89 -8.17 17.16 8.17
N PHE A 90 -8.95 16.87 7.14
CA PHE A 90 -9.04 15.55 6.54
C PHE A 90 -8.69 15.62 5.07
N ARG A 91 -7.77 14.78 4.68
CA ARG A 91 -7.36 14.56 3.31
C ARG A 91 -8.25 13.52 2.67
N LEU A 92 -8.83 13.86 1.53
CA LEU A 92 -9.65 12.97 0.72
C LEU A 92 -8.85 12.52 -0.51
N GLU A 93 -8.83 11.21 -0.74
CA GLU A 93 -8.21 10.59 -1.89
C GLU A 93 -9.18 9.62 -2.55
N LEU A 94 -9.17 9.63 -3.89
CA LEU A 94 -9.88 8.63 -4.70
C LEU A 94 -8.90 7.59 -5.19
N GLY A 95 -9.27 6.33 -5.03
CA GLY A 95 -8.58 5.20 -5.62
C GLY A 95 -9.36 4.69 -6.83
N VAL A 96 -8.68 4.37 -7.93
CA VAL A 96 -9.30 3.73 -9.09
C VAL A 96 -8.54 2.45 -9.37
N ARG A 97 -9.25 1.36 -9.61
CA ARG A 97 -8.67 0.10 -10.09
C ARG A 97 -9.24 -0.20 -11.45
N THR A 98 -8.35 -0.45 -12.41
CA THR A 98 -8.71 -0.84 -13.76
C THR A 98 -8.22 -2.24 -14.08
N ALA A 99 -9.01 -3.02 -14.82
CA ALA A 99 -8.64 -4.36 -15.24
C ALA A 99 -7.54 -4.31 -16.31
N THR A 100 -6.53 -5.19 -16.20
CA THR A 100 -5.51 -5.33 -17.25
C THR A 100 -6.01 -6.17 -18.42
N ALA A 101 -6.93 -7.13 -18.18
CA ALA A 101 -7.52 -7.97 -19.21
C ALA A 101 -8.48 -7.22 -20.13
N PHE A 102 -9.16 -6.20 -19.59
CA PHE A 102 -10.06 -5.30 -20.34
C PHE A 102 -9.62 -3.86 -20.04
N PRO A 103 -8.61 -3.35 -20.75
CA PRO A 103 -8.03 -2.05 -20.43
C PRO A 103 -9.04 -0.93 -20.55
N TYR A 104 -8.98 0.00 -19.61
CA TYR A 104 -9.73 1.24 -19.67
C TYR A 104 -9.32 2.03 -20.91
N PRO A 105 -10.27 2.45 -21.79
CA PRO A 105 -9.93 2.94 -23.13
C PRO A 105 -9.60 4.43 -23.21
N TYR A 106 -9.70 5.18 -22.09
CA TYR A 106 -9.50 6.62 -22.07
C TYR A 106 -8.28 7.02 -21.23
N GLN A 107 -7.75 8.22 -21.46
CA GLN A 107 -6.61 8.75 -20.70
C GLN A 107 -7.03 9.26 -19.32
N SER A 108 -8.22 9.82 -19.21
CA SER A 108 -8.76 10.37 -17.96
C SER A 108 -10.10 9.74 -17.62
N LEU A 109 -10.38 9.65 -16.34
CA LEU A 109 -11.69 9.31 -15.79
C LEU A 109 -12.26 10.55 -15.10
N TRP A 110 -13.43 10.98 -15.53
CA TRP A 110 -14.16 12.08 -14.92
C TRP A 110 -15.23 11.53 -13.98
N ILE A 111 -15.22 12.00 -12.73
CA ILE A 111 -16.14 11.60 -11.66
C ILE A 111 -16.86 12.83 -11.13
N VAL A 112 -18.15 12.70 -10.92
CA VAL A 112 -18.95 13.64 -10.11
C VAL A 112 -19.05 13.07 -8.71
N ALA A 113 -18.64 13.84 -7.72
CA ALA A 113 -18.72 13.50 -6.31
C ALA A 113 -19.73 14.41 -5.60
N ARG A 114 -20.86 13.86 -5.17
CA ARG A 114 -21.84 14.56 -4.34
C ARG A 114 -21.60 14.19 -2.89
N GLN A 115 -21.39 15.17 -2.05
CA GLN A 115 -21.09 15.01 -0.63
C GLN A 115 -22.25 15.61 0.17
N HIS A 116 -22.85 14.84 1.01
CA HIS A 116 -23.88 15.25 1.94
C HIS A 116 -23.32 15.10 3.36
N PHE A 117 -22.97 16.22 3.97
CA PHE A 117 -22.46 16.28 5.33
C PHE A 117 -23.61 16.45 6.31
N HIS A 118 -23.54 15.78 7.45
CA HIS A 118 -24.49 15.87 8.54
C HIS A 118 -23.82 16.58 9.74
N GLN A 119 -24.55 17.45 10.42
CA GLN A 119 -24.15 18.14 11.67
C GLN A 119 -22.89 19.02 11.56
N PRO A 120 -22.94 20.19 10.88
CA PRO A 120 -24.10 20.82 10.27
C PRO A 120 -24.40 20.24 8.89
N GLU A 121 -25.67 20.28 8.52
CA GLU A 121 -26.10 19.78 7.24
C GLU A 121 -25.62 20.68 6.10
N SER A 122 -24.96 20.09 5.12
CA SER A 122 -24.50 20.80 3.93
C SER A 122 -24.28 19.84 2.77
N VAL A 123 -24.49 20.33 1.56
CA VAL A 123 -24.31 19.56 0.33
C VAL A 123 -23.27 20.25 -0.55
N CYS A 124 -22.34 19.47 -1.08
CA CYS A 124 -21.32 19.93 -2.01
C CYS A 124 -21.22 18.97 -3.19
N THR A 125 -20.94 19.48 -4.37
CA THR A 125 -20.72 18.67 -5.57
C THR A 125 -19.43 19.11 -6.24
N ASP A 126 -18.53 18.17 -6.48
CA ASP A 126 -17.26 18.38 -7.18
C ASP A 126 -17.21 17.54 -8.45
N THR A 127 -16.50 18.05 -9.45
CA THR A 127 -16.12 17.28 -10.63
C THR A 127 -14.62 17.09 -10.60
N ILE A 128 -14.20 15.81 -10.72
CA ILE A 128 -12.82 15.38 -10.51
C ILE A 128 -12.34 14.69 -11.76
N GLU A 129 -11.18 15.13 -12.29
CA GLU A 129 -10.47 14.44 -13.36
C GLU A 129 -9.34 13.61 -12.76
N ILE A 130 -9.33 12.32 -13.06
CA ILE A 130 -8.29 11.38 -12.66
C ILE A 130 -7.54 10.94 -13.89
N GLN A 131 -6.27 11.32 -14.00
CA GLN A 131 -5.40 10.88 -15.09
C GLN A 131 -4.99 9.42 -14.87
N LEU A 132 -5.32 8.54 -15.82
CA LEU A 132 -5.03 7.10 -15.77
C LEU A 132 -3.92 6.69 -16.75
N ALA A 133 -3.76 7.43 -17.85
CA ALA A 133 -2.70 7.21 -18.81
C ALA A 133 -2.12 8.53 -19.31
N ASP A 134 -0.88 8.50 -19.77
CA ASP A 134 -0.23 9.64 -20.41
C ASP A 134 -0.68 9.82 -21.87
N ARG A 135 -0.09 10.81 -22.57
CA ARG A 135 -0.40 11.10 -23.98
C ARG A 135 0.02 9.97 -24.95
N ARG A 136 0.87 9.06 -24.52
CA ARG A 136 1.33 7.90 -25.29
C ARG A 136 0.45 6.68 -25.03
N GLY A 137 -0.44 6.76 -24.05
CA GLY A 137 -1.27 5.65 -23.60
C GLY A 137 -0.59 4.79 -22.53
N ASP A 138 0.58 5.20 -22.02
CA ASP A 138 1.25 4.49 -20.95
C ASP A 138 0.52 4.75 -19.62
N THR A 139 0.11 3.67 -18.96
CA THR A 139 -0.58 3.77 -17.68
C THR A 139 0.37 4.10 -16.54
N SER A 140 -0.03 5.02 -15.66
CA SER A 140 0.70 5.33 -14.42
C SER A 140 0.29 4.43 -13.26
N GLY A 141 -0.68 3.55 -13.45
CA GLY A 141 -1.18 2.62 -12.43
C GLY A 141 -0.15 1.55 -12.05
N ARG A 142 -0.25 1.07 -10.81
CA ARG A 142 0.62 0.03 -10.27
C ARG A 142 -0.15 -1.27 -10.13
N GLY A 143 0.46 -2.38 -10.52
CA GLY A 143 -0.10 -3.71 -10.36
C GLY A 143 0.07 -4.58 -11.60
N ILE A 144 -0.22 -5.88 -11.46
CA ILE A 144 -0.06 -6.87 -12.53
C ILE A 144 -1.42 -7.26 -13.12
N THR A 145 -2.39 -7.59 -12.27
CA THR A 145 -3.74 -8.00 -12.68
C THR A 145 -4.71 -6.82 -12.74
N LEU A 146 -4.52 -5.87 -11.85
CA LEU A 146 -5.25 -4.61 -11.77
C LEU A 146 -4.25 -3.47 -11.70
N HIS A 147 -4.47 -2.42 -12.47
CA HIS A 147 -3.75 -1.17 -12.27
C HIS A 147 -4.47 -0.33 -11.23
N GLN A 148 -3.77 -0.01 -10.15
CA GLN A 148 -4.29 0.86 -9.09
C GLN A 148 -3.72 2.26 -9.22
N PHE A 149 -4.62 3.24 -9.16
CA PHE A 149 -4.33 4.67 -9.18
C PHE A 149 -4.79 5.26 -7.85
N THR A 150 -4.07 6.28 -7.39
CA THR A 150 -4.48 7.10 -6.25
C THR A 150 -4.42 8.55 -6.66
N HIS A 151 -5.51 9.25 -6.46
CA HIS A 151 -5.66 10.65 -6.81
C HIS A 151 -6.01 11.46 -5.57
N TYR A 152 -5.19 12.48 -5.27
CA TYR A 152 -5.54 13.46 -4.25
C TYR A 152 -6.72 14.30 -4.75
N TRP A 153 -7.79 14.33 -3.96
CA TRP A 153 -8.97 15.10 -4.31
C TRP A 153 -8.93 16.49 -3.68
N LYS A 154 -8.99 16.56 -2.34
CA LYS A 154 -8.96 17.81 -1.57
C LYS A 154 -8.67 17.56 -0.10
N THR A 155 -8.35 18.63 0.62
CA THR A 155 -8.35 18.66 2.09
C THR A 155 -9.52 19.50 2.56
N ILE A 156 -10.28 19.00 3.54
CA ILE A 156 -11.44 19.68 4.13
C ILE A 156 -11.33 19.70 5.64
N ARG A 157 -11.93 20.70 6.26
CA ARG A 157 -12.06 20.76 7.72
C ARG A 157 -13.40 20.17 8.11
N LEU A 158 -13.35 19.16 9.01
CA LEU A 158 -14.54 18.53 9.56
C LEU A 158 -14.59 18.73 11.07
N SER A 159 -15.80 18.80 11.61
CA SER A 159 -16.07 18.99 13.02
C SER A 159 -16.28 17.67 13.75
N GLN A 160 -16.05 17.66 15.06
CA GLN A 160 -16.45 16.54 15.90
C GLN A 160 -17.97 16.33 15.80
N GLY A 161 -18.41 15.08 15.74
CA GLY A 161 -19.81 14.70 15.58
C GLY A 161 -20.31 14.73 14.14
N GLN A 162 -19.53 15.22 13.20
CA GLN A 162 -19.90 15.26 11.78
C GLN A 162 -19.73 13.89 11.14
N SER A 163 -20.67 13.53 10.25
CA SER A 163 -20.64 12.37 9.36
C SER A 163 -20.93 12.82 7.93
N ALA A 164 -20.74 11.95 6.94
CA ALA A 164 -21.05 12.28 5.55
C ALA A 164 -21.44 11.06 4.73
N ASP A 165 -22.34 11.28 3.77
CA ASP A 165 -22.61 10.36 2.67
C ASP A 165 -22.03 10.92 1.39
N ILE A 166 -21.24 10.11 0.69
CA ILE A 166 -20.53 10.52 -0.53
C ILE A 166 -20.95 9.59 -1.66
N HIS A 167 -21.46 10.18 -2.71
CA HIS A 167 -21.97 9.49 -3.88
C HIS A 167 -21.11 9.82 -5.08
N LEU A 168 -20.59 8.78 -5.75
CA LEU A 168 -19.74 8.93 -6.92
C LEU A 168 -20.42 8.35 -8.15
N ASN A 169 -20.43 9.12 -9.24
CA ASN A 169 -20.87 8.69 -10.56
C ASN A 169 -19.80 9.11 -11.59
N HIS A 170 -19.63 8.35 -12.67
CA HIS A 170 -18.79 8.81 -13.75
C HIS A 170 -19.50 9.87 -14.61
N LEU A 171 -18.72 10.79 -15.19
CA LEU A 171 -19.18 11.84 -16.10
C LEU A 171 -18.61 11.61 -17.52
N MET A 172 -18.39 10.35 -17.88
CA MET A 172 -17.92 10.00 -19.21
C MET A 172 -19.10 9.96 -20.19
N ARG A 173 -18.82 10.21 -21.48
CA ARG A 173 -19.85 10.14 -22.54
C ARG A 173 -20.29 8.73 -22.88
N SER A 174 -19.56 7.72 -22.42
CA SER A 174 -19.91 6.31 -22.63
C SER A 174 -21.12 5.95 -21.76
N GLU A 175 -22.15 5.36 -22.34
CA GLU A 175 -23.29 4.83 -21.58
C GLU A 175 -22.89 3.64 -20.71
N MET A 176 -21.94 2.84 -21.18
CA MET A 176 -21.36 1.72 -20.44
C MET A 176 -19.84 1.88 -20.45
N LEU A 177 -19.26 2.19 -19.32
CA LEU A 177 -17.83 2.48 -19.17
C LEU A 177 -17.06 1.20 -18.79
N PRO A 178 -16.33 0.59 -19.75
CA PRO A 178 -15.59 -0.64 -19.47
C PRO A 178 -14.28 -0.37 -18.76
N GLY A 179 -13.70 -1.42 -18.15
CA GLY A 179 -12.33 -1.44 -17.66
C GLY A 179 -12.12 -0.81 -16.29
N VAL A 180 -13.12 -0.15 -15.72
CA VAL A 180 -13.09 0.25 -14.29
C VAL A 180 -13.59 -0.93 -13.47
N GLU A 181 -12.80 -1.41 -12.53
CA GLU A 181 -13.09 -2.57 -11.68
C GLU A 181 -13.68 -2.14 -10.33
N SER A 182 -13.12 -1.08 -9.79
CA SER A 182 -13.61 -0.50 -8.55
C SER A 182 -13.10 0.92 -8.36
N VAL A 183 -13.87 1.70 -7.60
CA VAL A 183 -13.49 3.03 -7.14
C VAL A 183 -13.44 3.02 -5.63
N GLY A 184 -12.43 3.64 -5.06
CA GLY A 184 -12.21 3.73 -3.62
C GLY A 184 -12.23 5.17 -3.13
N LEU A 185 -12.64 5.32 -1.88
CA LEU A 185 -12.54 6.56 -1.14
C LEU A 185 -11.69 6.33 0.12
N ARG A 186 -10.72 7.20 0.34
CA ARG A 186 -9.92 7.27 1.55
C ARG A 186 -10.06 8.65 2.17
N ILE A 187 -10.35 8.70 3.45
CA ILE A 187 -10.43 9.91 4.25
C ILE A 187 -9.49 9.73 5.44
N GLU A 188 -8.47 10.57 5.54
CA GLU A 188 -7.42 10.46 6.53
C GLU A 188 -7.20 11.80 7.21
N GLU A 189 -7.04 11.79 8.55
CA GLU A 189 -6.69 12.99 9.32
C GLU A 189 -5.23 13.38 9.05
N GLU A 190 -5.00 14.63 8.66
CA GLU A 190 -3.65 15.20 8.43
C GLU A 190 -2.86 15.45 9.72
#